data_da2eba0ab0dacbc89df0262ba0bdeb8d
#
_entry.id   da2eba0ab0dacbc89df0262ba0bdeb8d
#
_cell.length_a   1.000
_cell.length_b   1.000
_cell.length_c   1.000
_cell.angle_alpha   90.00
_cell.angle_beta   90.00
_cell.angle_gamma   90.00
#
_symmetry.space_group_name_H-M   'P 1'
#
loop_
_entity.id
_entity.type
_entity.pdbx_description
1 polymer ?
#
loop_
_entity_poly.entity_id
_entity_poly.type
_entity_poly.pdbx_seq_one_letter_code
_entity_poly.pdbx_strand_id
1 'polypeptide(L)'
;MLPVRPAKPVAPRPVVRPVEAPEEVAGRPCPSCGTPNPPGRRFCRRCAAELTPAAKPAPLPWWRTVWPLRRRVRAGSGRGVRLLVILGLLVALCAAGLFLLPAGRALFEDTRDKLGKPKAVTPVDIKASAEVSGHPARNTTDGVSNHYWGAPEPGASVTYTFREPFRLVDVIITNGASKSPEAYADEARALRMDMEITTRDGERHRKEITLADKPGPQTIPTGYSEVTTVRLVLNSPAGLTQGRHLALAEVEFFARS
;
A
#
# COMPACT_ATOMS: atom_id res chain seq x y z
N MET A 1 42.30 -34.36 -66.41
CA MET A 1 43.49 -34.12 -65.58
C MET A 1 43.25 -32.86 -64.78
N LEU A 2 43.09 -32.98 -63.43
CA LEU A 2 42.96 -31.82 -62.57
C LEU A 2 44.33 -31.37 -62.08
N PRO A 3 44.65 -30.06 -62.06
CA PRO A 3 45.93 -29.56 -61.64
C PRO A 3 46.17 -29.80 -60.13
N VAL A 4 47.34 -30.43 -59.86
CA VAL A 4 47.81 -30.63 -58.44
C VAL A 4 48.27 -29.28 -57.91
N ARG A 5 47.68 -28.81 -56.79
CA ARG A 5 48.11 -27.61 -56.05
C ARG A 5 49.42 -27.91 -55.31
N PRO A 6 50.46 -27.06 -55.42
CA PRO A 6 51.70 -27.24 -54.65
C PRO A 6 51.40 -27.15 -53.11
N ALA A 7 52.00 -28.07 -52.41
CA ALA A 7 51.89 -28.08 -50.89
C ALA A 7 52.59 -26.84 -50.30
N LYS A 8 52.01 -26.26 -49.25
CA LYS A 8 52.65 -25.16 -48.53
C LYS A 8 53.98 -25.60 -47.90
N PRO A 9 55.03 -24.78 -47.99
CA PRO A 9 56.33 -25.12 -47.40
C PRO A 9 56.18 -25.35 -45.89
N VAL A 10 56.68 -26.48 -45.41
CA VAL A 10 56.72 -26.82 -43.99
C VAL A 10 57.84 -25.98 -43.35
N ALA A 11 57.52 -25.19 -42.33
CA ALA A 11 58.53 -24.42 -41.66
C ALA A 11 59.56 -25.34 -40.92
N PRO A 12 60.83 -25.00 -40.99
CA PRO A 12 61.88 -25.81 -40.34
C PRO A 12 61.64 -25.91 -38.89
N ARG A 13 61.80 -27.12 -38.30
CA ARG A 13 61.67 -27.34 -36.85
C ARG A 13 62.73 -26.50 -36.09
N PRO A 14 62.34 -25.81 -35.02
CA PRO A 14 63.31 -25.06 -34.23
C PRO A 14 64.39 -26.01 -33.67
N VAL A 15 65.62 -25.68 -33.91
CA VAL A 15 66.75 -26.38 -33.36
C VAL A 15 66.86 -26.05 -31.85
N VAL A 16 66.67 -27.06 -31.01
CA VAL A 16 66.85 -26.93 -29.54
C VAL A 16 68.35 -26.85 -29.30
N ARG A 17 68.84 -25.69 -28.89
CA ARG A 17 70.23 -25.55 -28.41
C ARG A 17 70.38 -26.32 -27.10
N PRO A 18 71.44 -27.14 -26.88
CA PRO A 18 71.73 -27.72 -25.64
C PRO A 18 71.96 -26.61 -24.60
N VAL A 19 71.18 -26.63 -23.52
CA VAL A 19 71.42 -25.75 -22.38
C VAL A 19 72.59 -26.34 -21.62
N GLU A 20 73.66 -25.56 -21.45
CA GLU A 20 74.77 -25.93 -20.59
C GLU A 20 74.27 -26.36 -19.21
N ALA A 21 74.86 -27.46 -18.65
CA ALA A 21 74.47 -27.98 -17.38
C ALA A 21 74.58 -26.85 -16.31
N PRO A 22 73.55 -26.61 -15.50
CA PRO A 22 73.63 -25.56 -14.51
C PRO A 22 74.72 -25.87 -13.52
N GLU A 23 75.57 -24.88 -13.22
CA GLU A 23 76.55 -24.89 -12.12
C GLU A 23 75.94 -25.47 -10.88
N GLU A 24 76.79 -26.18 -10.05
CA GLU A 24 76.39 -26.81 -8.81
C GLU A 24 75.61 -25.80 -7.91
N VAL A 25 74.30 -26.00 -7.85
CA VAL A 25 73.46 -25.14 -7.05
C VAL A 25 73.70 -25.43 -5.56
N ALA A 26 74.60 -24.65 -4.96
CA ALA A 26 74.79 -24.66 -3.49
C ALA A 26 73.57 -24.04 -2.83
N GLY A 27 72.71 -24.89 -2.24
CA GLY A 27 71.53 -24.46 -1.50
C GLY A 27 70.98 -25.52 -0.53
N ARG A 28 69.97 -25.20 0.25
CA ARG A 28 69.38 -26.12 1.24
C ARG A 28 68.94 -27.44 0.58
N PRO A 29 69.44 -28.62 1.10
CA PRO A 29 68.92 -29.88 0.61
C PRO A 29 67.44 -30.07 0.98
N CYS A 30 66.68 -30.68 0.10
CA CYS A 30 65.31 -31.01 0.36
C CYS A 30 65.16 -32.05 1.47
N PRO A 31 64.34 -31.85 2.50
CA PRO A 31 64.15 -32.81 3.58
C PRO A 31 63.57 -34.16 3.13
N SER A 32 62.87 -34.18 1.97
CA SER A 32 62.20 -35.37 1.46
C SER A 32 63.06 -36.17 0.48
N CYS A 33 63.94 -35.58 -0.36
CA CYS A 33 64.68 -36.28 -1.41
C CYS A 33 66.14 -35.89 -1.50
N GLY A 34 66.66 -35.05 -0.59
CA GLY A 34 68.10 -34.66 -0.51
C GLY A 34 68.60 -33.74 -1.62
N THR A 35 67.80 -33.41 -2.63
CA THR A 35 68.21 -32.58 -3.79
C THR A 35 68.52 -31.15 -3.35
N PRO A 36 69.66 -30.55 -3.66
CA PRO A 36 70.02 -29.17 -3.34
C PRO A 36 69.09 -28.22 -4.17
N ASN A 37 68.53 -27.19 -3.51
CA ASN A 37 67.64 -26.23 -4.14
C ASN A 37 68.21 -24.82 -3.96
N PRO A 38 68.05 -23.93 -4.93
CA PRO A 38 68.50 -22.55 -4.81
C PRO A 38 67.76 -21.84 -3.64
N PRO A 39 68.40 -20.86 -3.02
CA PRO A 39 67.78 -20.10 -1.94
C PRO A 39 66.50 -19.37 -2.42
N GLY A 40 65.48 -19.29 -1.60
CA GLY A 40 64.21 -18.60 -1.90
C GLY A 40 63.15 -19.44 -2.59
N ARG A 41 63.39 -20.69 -2.96
CA ARG A 41 62.34 -21.57 -3.49
C ARG A 41 61.41 -22.11 -2.40
N ARG A 42 60.10 -22.05 -2.65
CA ARG A 42 59.06 -22.60 -1.75
C ARG A 42 58.91 -24.12 -1.91
N PHE A 43 59.18 -24.64 -3.10
CA PHE A 43 59.03 -26.08 -3.41
C PHE A 43 60.31 -26.66 -4.01
N CYS A 44 60.57 -27.94 -3.72
CA CYS A 44 61.73 -28.69 -4.27
C CYS A 44 61.61 -28.83 -5.78
N ARG A 45 62.77 -28.61 -6.49
CA ARG A 45 62.87 -28.74 -7.97
C ARG A 45 62.68 -30.16 -8.48
N ARG A 46 62.81 -31.17 -7.61
CA ARG A 46 62.76 -32.59 -8.01
C ARG A 46 61.46 -33.27 -7.56
N CYS A 47 61.08 -33.14 -6.29
CA CYS A 47 59.93 -33.86 -5.71
C CYS A 47 58.75 -32.96 -5.34
N ALA A 48 58.84 -31.66 -5.59
CA ALA A 48 57.81 -30.64 -5.29
C ALA A 48 57.45 -30.56 -3.75
N ALA A 49 58.19 -31.18 -2.86
CA ALA A 49 57.97 -31.04 -1.42
C ALA A 49 58.20 -29.59 -0.97
N GLU A 50 57.41 -29.12 -0.05
CA GLU A 50 57.47 -27.74 0.47
C GLU A 50 58.77 -27.56 1.32
N LEU A 51 59.60 -26.59 0.92
CA LEU A 51 60.90 -26.31 1.55
C LEU A 51 60.83 -25.29 2.68
N THR A 52 59.74 -24.52 2.72
CA THR A 52 59.49 -23.51 3.75
C THR A 52 58.22 -23.89 4.49
N PRO A 53 58.24 -24.15 5.79
CA PRO A 53 57.00 -24.44 6.53
C PRO A 53 56.08 -23.26 6.43
N ALA A 54 54.83 -23.52 6.07
CA ALA A 54 53.80 -22.50 6.06
C ALA A 54 53.69 -21.82 7.42
N ALA A 55 53.72 -20.50 7.45
CA ALA A 55 53.55 -19.76 8.69
C ALA A 55 52.23 -20.18 9.35
N LYS A 56 52.27 -20.56 10.62
CA LYS A 56 51.07 -20.92 11.39
C LYS A 56 50.06 -19.76 11.26
N PRO A 57 48.80 -20.02 10.88
CA PRO A 57 47.81 -18.96 10.82
C PRO A 57 47.72 -18.26 12.17
N ALA A 58 47.67 -16.93 12.14
CA ALA A 58 47.52 -16.10 13.32
C ALA A 58 46.29 -16.54 14.14
N PRO A 59 46.37 -16.59 15.48
CA PRO A 59 45.22 -16.96 16.30
C PRO A 59 44.05 -16.01 16.01
N LEU A 60 42.87 -16.58 15.80
CA LEU A 60 41.63 -15.80 15.56
C LEU A 60 41.35 -14.90 16.76
N PRO A 61 40.91 -13.66 16.57
CA PRO A 61 40.55 -12.76 17.65
C PRO A 61 39.50 -13.41 18.56
N TRP A 62 39.62 -13.17 19.87
CA TRP A 62 38.86 -13.82 20.94
C TRP A 62 37.34 -13.78 20.72
N TRP A 63 36.81 -12.70 20.12
CA TRP A 63 35.39 -12.54 19.82
C TRP A 63 34.86 -13.51 18.73
N ARG A 64 35.72 -14.12 17.92
CA ARG A 64 35.38 -15.21 17.01
C ARG A 64 35.38 -16.60 17.63
N THR A 65 35.86 -16.72 18.88
CA THR A 65 35.91 -17.99 19.61
C THR A 65 34.75 -18.18 20.58
N VAL A 66 33.95 -17.10 20.86
CA VAL A 66 32.83 -17.13 21.80
C VAL A 66 31.52 -17.47 21.06
N TRP A 67 30.72 -18.36 21.66
CA TRP A 67 29.35 -18.64 21.20
C TRP A 67 28.47 -17.39 21.43
N PRO A 68 27.60 -16.95 20.47
CA PRO A 68 27.13 -17.64 19.25
C PRO A 68 27.96 -17.37 17.98
N LEU A 69 29.03 -16.57 18.03
CA LEU A 69 29.84 -16.18 16.87
C LEU A 69 30.80 -17.25 16.38
N ARG A 70 30.90 -18.38 17.12
CA ARG A 70 31.70 -19.55 16.78
C ARG A 70 31.15 -20.34 15.59
N ARG A 71 30.85 -19.66 14.49
CA ARG A 71 30.50 -20.36 13.26
C ARG A 71 31.75 -20.75 12.50
N ARG A 72 32.19 -22.00 12.69
CA ARG A 72 32.96 -22.65 11.62
C ARG A 72 32.06 -22.72 10.41
N VAL A 73 32.35 -21.92 9.39
CA VAL A 73 31.74 -22.10 8.08
C VAL A 73 32.27 -23.42 7.54
N ARG A 74 31.66 -24.53 7.95
CA ARG A 74 31.78 -25.78 7.20
C ARG A 74 31.07 -25.49 5.87
N ALA A 75 31.73 -25.72 4.77
CA ALA A 75 31.17 -25.78 3.44
C ALA A 75 30.21 -26.99 3.34
N GLY A 76 29.21 -27.01 4.21
CA GLY A 76 28.16 -28.00 4.29
C GLY A 76 26.86 -27.26 3.97
N SER A 77 26.34 -27.57 2.81
CA SER A 77 25.02 -27.25 2.27
C SER A 77 24.27 -26.16 3.05
N GLY A 78 24.32 -24.94 2.54
CA GLY A 78 23.55 -23.80 3.08
C GLY A 78 22.01 -23.97 3.00
N ARG A 79 21.56 -25.22 2.87
CA ARG A 79 20.14 -25.61 2.84
C ARG A 79 19.41 -25.17 4.11
N GLY A 80 19.98 -25.38 5.30
CA GLY A 80 19.34 -25.01 6.56
C GLY A 80 19.20 -23.48 6.70
N VAL A 81 20.25 -22.70 6.37
CA VAL A 81 20.18 -21.24 6.41
C VAL A 81 19.22 -20.72 5.34
N ARG A 82 19.24 -21.31 4.15
CA ARG A 82 18.32 -20.95 3.06
C ARG A 82 16.87 -21.24 3.42
N LEU A 83 16.61 -22.36 4.09
CA LEU A 83 15.29 -22.75 4.56
C LEU A 83 14.78 -21.79 5.66
N LEU A 84 15.64 -21.41 6.61
CA LEU A 84 15.31 -20.43 7.64
C LEU A 84 15.04 -19.04 7.07
N VAL A 85 15.81 -18.60 6.06
CA VAL A 85 15.57 -17.32 5.37
C VAL A 85 14.25 -17.35 4.61
N ILE A 86 13.96 -18.45 3.88
CA ILE A 86 12.68 -18.61 3.17
C ILE A 86 11.51 -18.63 4.14
N LEU A 87 11.63 -19.37 5.25
CA LEU A 87 10.58 -19.42 6.28
C LEU A 87 10.36 -18.04 6.92
N GLY A 88 11.44 -17.32 7.25
CA GLY A 88 11.38 -15.97 7.78
C GLY A 88 10.71 -14.99 6.81
N LEU A 89 11.01 -15.11 5.51
CA LEU A 89 10.39 -14.31 4.46
C LEU A 89 8.90 -14.62 4.29
N LEU A 90 8.53 -15.91 4.35
CA LEU A 90 7.13 -16.34 4.31
C LEU A 90 6.33 -15.82 5.52
N VAL A 91 6.89 -15.93 6.72
CA VAL A 91 6.26 -15.39 7.94
C VAL A 91 6.11 -13.88 7.86
N ALA A 92 7.13 -13.15 7.38
CA ALA A 92 7.07 -11.71 7.19
C ALA A 92 6.01 -11.31 6.13
N LEU A 93 5.92 -12.05 5.02
CA LEU A 93 4.89 -11.84 3.99
C LEU A 93 3.48 -12.14 4.52
N CYS A 94 3.30 -13.21 5.29
CA CYS A 94 2.02 -13.52 5.93
C CYS A 94 1.61 -12.44 6.94
N ALA A 95 2.54 -11.98 7.79
CA ALA A 95 2.29 -10.91 8.73
C ALA A 95 1.95 -9.59 8.01
N ALA A 96 2.72 -9.21 6.99
CA ALA A 96 2.44 -8.05 6.16
C ALA A 96 1.08 -8.18 5.46
N GLY A 97 0.74 -9.36 4.94
CA GLY A 97 -0.58 -9.64 4.37
C GLY A 97 -1.70 -9.42 5.37
N LEU A 98 -1.58 -9.95 6.59
CA LEU A 98 -2.58 -9.79 7.64
C LEU A 98 -2.74 -8.32 8.08
N PHE A 99 -1.64 -7.57 8.20
CA PHE A 99 -1.69 -6.14 8.54
C PHE A 99 -2.20 -5.26 7.40
N LEU A 100 -1.95 -5.61 6.14
CA LEU A 100 -2.37 -4.85 4.97
C LEU A 100 -3.77 -5.21 4.47
N LEU A 101 -4.34 -6.36 4.90
CA LEU A 101 -5.69 -6.79 4.49
C LEU A 101 -6.78 -5.73 4.69
N PRO A 102 -6.91 -5.05 5.85
CA PRO A 102 -7.92 -4.01 6.01
C PRO A 102 -7.67 -2.79 5.11
N ALA A 103 -6.42 -2.35 4.97
CA ALA A 103 -6.07 -1.24 4.07
C ALA A 103 -6.25 -1.62 2.59
N GLY A 104 -5.88 -2.84 2.21
CA GLY A 104 -6.08 -3.36 0.86
C GLY A 104 -7.56 -3.49 0.50
N ARG A 105 -8.39 -3.93 1.44
CA ARG A 105 -9.86 -3.97 1.24
C ARG A 105 -10.43 -2.58 1.06
N ALA A 106 -10.03 -1.61 1.91
CA ALA A 106 -10.50 -0.24 1.80
C ALA A 106 -10.13 0.40 0.44
N LEU A 107 -8.89 0.20 -0.02
CA LEU A 107 -8.45 0.68 -1.34
C LEU A 107 -9.19 0.01 -2.50
N PHE A 108 -9.43 -1.31 -2.40
CA PHE A 108 -10.18 -2.05 -3.42
C PHE A 108 -11.63 -1.60 -3.47
N GLU A 109 -12.27 -1.40 -2.32
CA GLU A 109 -13.64 -0.91 -2.23
C GLU A 109 -13.76 0.53 -2.75
N ASP A 110 -12.85 1.44 -2.39
CA ASP A 110 -12.82 2.82 -2.89
C ASP A 110 -12.66 2.86 -4.42
N THR A 111 -11.78 2.02 -4.98
CA THR A 111 -11.60 1.91 -6.43
C THR A 111 -12.87 1.36 -7.10
N ARG A 112 -13.49 0.36 -6.51
CA ARG A 112 -14.72 -0.25 -7.02
C ARG A 112 -15.92 0.70 -6.92
N ASP A 113 -15.99 1.51 -5.86
CA ASP A 113 -17.03 2.54 -5.71
C ASP A 113 -16.94 3.62 -6.79
N LYS A 114 -15.72 3.98 -7.19
CA LYS A 114 -15.49 4.94 -8.30
C LYS A 114 -15.76 4.39 -9.69
N LEU A 115 -15.67 3.07 -9.87
CA LEU A 115 -15.90 2.39 -11.16
C LEU A 115 -17.35 1.88 -11.32
N GLY A 116 -18.09 1.70 -10.21
CA GLY A 116 -19.46 1.25 -10.20
C GLY A 116 -20.42 2.37 -10.62
N LYS A 117 -21.55 2.01 -11.26
CA LYS A 117 -22.65 2.97 -11.46
C LYS A 117 -23.44 3.10 -10.15
N PRO A 118 -23.52 4.30 -9.55
CA PRO A 118 -24.33 4.49 -8.35
C PRO A 118 -25.80 4.25 -8.64
N LYS A 119 -26.48 3.57 -7.72
CA LYS A 119 -27.93 3.34 -7.77
C LYS A 119 -28.59 4.15 -6.67
N ALA A 120 -29.60 4.92 -7.00
CA ALA A 120 -30.39 5.68 -6.02
C ALA A 120 -31.11 4.73 -5.04
N VAL A 121 -31.08 5.08 -3.75
CA VAL A 121 -31.77 4.36 -2.66
C VAL A 121 -32.69 5.34 -1.93
N THR A 122 -33.98 5.02 -1.88
CA THR A 122 -34.98 5.85 -1.22
C THR A 122 -35.22 5.37 0.22
N PRO A 123 -35.23 6.25 1.22
CA PRO A 123 -35.59 5.89 2.59
C PRO A 123 -37.06 5.47 2.68
N VAL A 124 -37.37 4.60 3.63
CA VAL A 124 -38.73 4.13 3.91
C VAL A 124 -39.40 4.92 5.04
N ASP A 125 -38.61 5.59 5.87
CA ASP A 125 -39.12 6.45 6.93
C ASP A 125 -38.22 7.69 7.08
N ILE A 126 -38.87 8.84 7.33
CA ILE A 126 -38.20 10.13 7.45
C ILE A 126 -38.78 10.82 8.70
N LYS A 127 -37.91 11.18 9.64
CA LYS A 127 -38.31 11.86 10.88
C LYS A 127 -37.42 13.08 11.13
N ALA A 128 -38.03 14.22 11.30
CA ALA A 128 -37.34 15.42 11.75
C ALA A 128 -37.50 15.62 13.26
N SER A 129 -36.55 16.32 13.88
CA SER A 129 -36.65 16.77 15.25
C SER A 129 -37.67 17.89 15.43
N ALA A 130 -37.82 18.72 14.39
CA ALA A 130 -38.81 19.80 14.30
C ALA A 130 -39.05 20.16 12.84
N GLU A 131 -40.24 20.71 12.55
CA GLU A 131 -40.64 21.09 11.21
C GLU A 131 -41.42 22.42 11.25
N VAL A 132 -41.23 23.27 10.23
CA VAL A 132 -42.05 24.44 10.00
C VAL A 132 -43.31 24.02 9.28
N SER A 133 -44.46 24.62 9.66
CA SER A 133 -45.75 24.32 9.04
C SER A 133 -45.71 24.50 7.51
N GLY A 134 -46.18 23.52 6.77
CA GLY A 134 -46.16 23.52 5.31
C GLY A 134 -44.85 22.99 4.68
N HIS A 135 -43.77 22.78 5.48
CA HIS A 135 -42.47 22.34 5.00
C HIS A 135 -41.97 21.08 5.74
N PRO A 136 -42.65 19.94 5.59
CA PRO A 136 -42.31 18.70 6.29
C PRO A 136 -41.04 18.07 5.74
N ALA A 137 -40.37 17.26 6.58
CA ALA A 137 -39.07 16.60 6.22
C ALA A 137 -39.18 15.65 5.02
N ARG A 138 -40.36 15.07 4.75
CA ARG A 138 -40.57 14.21 3.58
C ARG A 138 -40.32 14.92 2.24
N ASN A 139 -40.37 16.25 2.22
CA ASN A 139 -40.06 17.05 1.02
C ASN A 139 -38.59 16.88 0.61
N THR A 140 -37.71 16.47 1.51
CA THR A 140 -36.28 16.28 1.20
C THR A 140 -35.98 15.08 0.31
N THR A 141 -36.99 14.24 -0.01
CA THR A 141 -36.78 13.02 -0.83
C THR A 141 -37.96 12.78 -1.79
N ASP A 142 -38.70 13.82 -2.10
CA ASP A 142 -39.86 13.74 -3.01
C ASP A 142 -39.50 13.83 -4.51
N GLY A 143 -38.20 14.02 -4.81
CA GLY A 143 -37.67 14.15 -6.17
C GLY A 143 -37.93 15.52 -6.81
N VAL A 144 -38.37 16.52 -6.05
CA VAL A 144 -38.68 17.87 -6.52
C VAL A 144 -37.89 18.91 -5.72
N SER A 145 -36.99 19.58 -6.36
CA SER A 145 -36.09 20.54 -5.72
C SER A 145 -36.68 21.94 -5.45
N ASN A 146 -37.99 22.12 -5.61
CA ASN A 146 -38.73 23.33 -5.24
C ASN A 146 -39.63 23.14 -4.01
N HIS A 147 -39.62 21.95 -3.42
CA HIS A 147 -40.10 21.69 -2.09
C HIS A 147 -38.88 21.58 -1.14
N TYR A 148 -39.09 21.87 0.10
CA TYR A 148 -38.00 21.79 1.09
C TYR A 148 -38.53 21.44 2.47
N TRP A 149 -37.66 20.89 3.30
CA TRP A 149 -37.90 20.82 4.72
C TRP A 149 -37.50 22.13 5.39
N GLY A 150 -38.42 22.71 6.15
CA GLY A 150 -38.19 23.89 6.96
C GLY A 150 -37.80 23.49 8.40
N ALA A 151 -36.58 23.75 8.77
CA ALA A 151 -36.11 23.54 10.13
C ALA A 151 -36.11 24.86 10.91
N PRO A 152 -36.80 24.94 12.08
CA PRO A 152 -37.05 26.22 12.75
C PRO A 152 -35.77 26.84 13.33
N GLU A 153 -34.78 26.03 13.70
CA GLU A 153 -33.56 26.49 14.35
C GLU A 153 -32.32 25.67 13.97
N PRO A 154 -31.10 26.21 14.14
CA PRO A 154 -29.87 25.45 14.01
C PRO A 154 -29.82 24.31 15.03
N GLY A 155 -29.23 23.19 14.65
CA GLY A 155 -29.22 21.95 15.46
C GLY A 155 -30.43 21.06 15.21
N ALA A 156 -31.44 21.52 14.47
CA ALA A 156 -32.52 20.66 14.00
C ALA A 156 -31.95 19.54 13.11
N SER A 157 -32.59 18.38 13.17
CA SER A 157 -32.09 17.19 12.49
C SER A 157 -33.18 16.42 11.77
N VAL A 158 -32.81 15.77 10.69
CA VAL A 158 -33.64 14.83 9.95
C VAL A 158 -32.96 13.47 9.89
N THR A 159 -33.74 12.40 10.14
CA THR A 159 -33.26 11.01 10.13
C THR A 159 -33.96 10.25 9.03
N TYR A 160 -33.18 9.60 8.19
CA TYR A 160 -33.62 8.74 7.10
C TYR A 160 -33.37 7.29 7.48
N THR A 161 -34.39 6.45 7.40
CA THR A 161 -34.29 5.01 7.67
C THR A 161 -34.48 4.23 6.39
N PHE A 162 -33.65 3.23 6.16
CA PHE A 162 -33.67 2.40 4.96
C PHE A 162 -34.20 1.00 5.26
N ARG A 163 -34.86 0.38 4.28
CA ARG A 163 -35.45 -0.96 4.42
C ARG A 163 -34.42 -2.04 4.62
N GLU A 164 -33.35 -1.97 3.86
CA GLU A 164 -32.25 -2.94 3.87
C GLU A 164 -30.93 -2.23 4.04
N PRO A 165 -29.97 -2.81 4.75
CA PRO A 165 -28.64 -2.27 4.84
C PRO A 165 -27.97 -2.24 3.46
N PHE A 166 -27.24 -1.16 3.18
CA PHE A 166 -26.56 -0.99 1.90
C PHE A 166 -25.22 -0.29 2.07
N ARG A 167 -24.40 -0.32 1.03
CA ARG A 167 -23.17 0.46 0.99
C ARG A 167 -23.46 1.85 0.43
N LEU A 168 -23.44 2.85 1.29
CA LEU A 168 -23.58 4.26 0.96
C LEU A 168 -22.30 4.78 0.32
N VAL A 169 -22.35 5.19 -0.95
CA VAL A 169 -21.18 5.69 -1.69
C VAL A 169 -21.22 7.21 -1.86
N ASP A 170 -22.39 7.77 -2.11
CA ASP A 170 -22.57 9.21 -2.26
C ASP A 170 -23.87 9.67 -1.60
N VAL A 171 -23.86 10.91 -1.11
CA VAL A 171 -25.06 11.67 -0.74
C VAL A 171 -25.07 12.96 -1.56
N ILE A 172 -26.15 13.22 -2.28
CA ILE A 172 -26.32 14.49 -2.99
C ILE A 172 -27.26 15.35 -2.16
N ILE A 173 -26.83 16.57 -1.86
CA ILE A 173 -27.57 17.54 -1.05
C ILE A 173 -27.87 18.77 -1.89
N THR A 174 -29.15 19.11 -2.05
CA THR A 174 -29.61 20.38 -2.55
C THR A 174 -30.03 21.24 -1.36
N ASN A 175 -29.14 22.16 -0.99
CA ASN A 175 -29.32 23.04 0.17
C ASN A 175 -30.22 24.25 -0.16
N GLY A 176 -30.79 24.89 0.86
CA GLY A 176 -31.69 26.02 0.69
C GLY A 176 -33.12 25.61 0.23
N ALA A 177 -33.92 26.57 -0.14
CA ALA A 177 -35.33 26.33 -0.51
C ALA A 177 -35.51 25.76 -1.92
N SER A 178 -34.52 25.94 -2.80
CA SER A 178 -34.59 25.47 -4.19
C SER A 178 -33.21 25.52 -4.86
N LYS A 179 -33.09 24.89 -6.02
CA LYS A 179 -31.95 25.04 -6.93
C LYS A 179 -31.97 26.35 -7.75
N SER A 180 -33.07 27.10 -7.74
CA SER A 180 -33.13 28.43 -8.36
C SER A 180 -32.42 29.45 -7.49
N PRO A 181 -31.57 30.33 -8.07
CA PRO A 181 -30.84 31.33 -7.30
C PRO A 181 -31.75 32.27 -6.48
N GLU A 182 -32.90 32.63 -7.01
CA GLU A 182 -33.85 33.53 -6.35
C GLU A 182 -34.45 32.85 -5.10
N ALA A 183 -35.08 31.69 -5.30
CA ALA A 183 -35.68 30.95 -4.18
C ALA A 183 -34.63 30.43 -3.17
N TYR A 184 -33.37 30.18 -3.60
CA TYR A 184 -32.27 29.85 -2.70
C TYR A 184 -31.96 30.98 -1.73
N ALA A 185 -32.08 32.24 -2.14
CA ALA A 185 -31.81 33.42 -1.33
C ALA A 185 -32.95 33.78 -0.39
N ASP A 186 -34.15 33.29 -0.61
CA ASP A 186 -35.35 33.65 0.17
C ASP A 186 -35.33 33.10 1.58
N GLU A 187 -34.76 31.92 1.79
CA GLU A 187 -34.69 31.28 3.10
C GLU A 187 -33.23 31.12 3.60
N ALA A 188 -33.09 30.85 4.91
CA ALA A 188 -31.81 30.50 5.47
C ALA A 188 -31.40 29.07 5.10
N ARG A 189 -30.14 28.77 5.20
CA ARG A 189 -29.55 27.50 4.84
C ARG A 189 -28.39 27.12 5.77
N ALA A 190 -28.13 25.83 5.93
CA ALA A 190 -27.01 25.35 6.74
C ALA A 190 -25.76 25.19 5.86
N LEU A 191 -24.65 25.85 6.18
CA LEU A 191 -23.39 25.67 5.47
C LEU A 191 -22.53 24.53 6.03
N ARG A 192 -22.81 24.12 7.27
CA ARG A 192 -22.25 22.91 7.87
C ARG A 192 -23.36 22.00 8.36
N MET A 193 -23.14 20.71 8.18
CA MET A 193 -24.03 19.67 8.67
C MET A 193 -23.19 18.56 9.29
N ASP A 194 -23.71 17.94 10.34
CA ASP A 194 -23.18 16.68 10.82
C ASP A 194 -24.00 15.53 10.24
N MET A 195 -23.34 14.64 9.53
CA MET A 195 -23.95 13.40 9.06
C MET A 195 -23.57 12.27 10.02
N GLU A 196 -24.56 11.75 10.71
CA GLU A 196 -24.43 10.58 11.60
C GLU A 196 -24.98 9.37 10.86
N ILE A 197 -24.15 8.34 10.71
CA ILE A 197 -24.48 7.12 9.99
C ILE A 197 -24.51 5.97 10.98
N THR A 198 -25.58 5.19 10.99
CA THR A 198 -25.68 3.98 11.80
C THR A 198 -25.72 2.77 10.89
N THR A 199 -24.89 1.77 11.20
CA THR A 199 -24.79 0.51 10.48
C THR A 199 -25.66 -0.56 11.12
N ARG A 200 -25.79 -1.73 10.47
CA ARG A 200 -26.62 -2.86 10.95
C ARG A 200 -26.21 -3.37 12.32
N ASP A 201 -24.93 -3.38 12.64
CA ASP A 201 -24.36 -3.80 13.92
C ASP A 201 -24.47 -2.73 15.02
N GLY A 202 -25.04 -1.55 14.70
CA GLY A 202 -25.24 -0.44 15.61
C GLY A 202 -24.02 0.48 15.76
N GLU A 203 -22.96 0.28 14.95
CA GLU A 203 -21.83 1.20 14.93
C GLU A 203 -22.27 2.55 14.42
N ARG A 204 -21.74 3.63 15.00
CA ARG A 204 -22.07 5.00 14.64
C ARG A 204 -20.84 5.71 14.11
N HIS A 205 -20.96 6.26 12.91
CA HIS A 205 -19.95 7.09 12.30
C HIS A 205 -20.46 8.53 12.18
N ARG A 206 -19.57 9.50 12.37
CA ARG A 206 -19.89 10.91 12.20
C ARG A 206 -18.97 11.52 11.16
N LYS A 207 -19.55 12.26 10.23
CA LYS A 207 -18.85 13.01 9.20
C LYS A 207 -19.37 14.44 9.17
N GLU A 208 -18.47 15.40 9.36
CA GLU A 208 -18.79 16.81 9.13
C GLU A 208 -18.83 17.09 7.63
N ILE A 209 -19.90 17.76 7.18
CA ILE A 209 -20.12 18.18 5.81
C ILE A 209 -20.04 19.71 5.78
N THR A 210 -19.23 20.24 4.89
CA THR A 210 -19.23 21.68 4.56
C THR A 210 -19.74 21.85 3.15
N LEU A 211 -20.82 22.61 3.01
CA LEU A 211 -21.45 22.93 1.75
C LEU A 211 -21.00 24.29 1.25
N ALA A 212 -20.82 24.42 -0.05
CA ALA A 212 -20.62 25.72 -0.68
C ALA A 212 -21.92 26.53 -0.62
N ASP A 213 -21.81 27.82 -0.35
CA ASP A 213 -22.95 28.73 -0.33
C ASP A 213 -23.40 29.10 -1.76
N LYS A 214 -24.01 28.13 -2.43
CA LYS A 214 -24.52 28.27 -3.79
C LYS A 214 -25.74 27.38 -4.04
N PRO A 215 -26.66 27.76 -4.90
CA PRO A 215 -27.79 26.92 -5.28
C PRO A 215 -27.35 25.67 -6.07
N GLY A 216 -28.18 24.63 -6.01
CA GLY A 216 -28.00 23.39 -6.75
C GLY A 216 -27.38 22.24 -5.95
N PRO A 217 -27.31 21.06 -6.55
CA PRO A 217 -26.88 19.85 -5.90
C PRO A 217 -25.37 19.84 -5.63
N GLN A 218 -24.99 19.30 -4.48
CA GLN A 218 -23.61 19.11 -4.08
C GLN A 218 -23.41 17.66 -3.66
N THR A 219 -22.45 16.97 -4.28
CA THR A 219 -22.14 15.57 -4.01
C THR A 219 -21.15 15.44 -2.86
N ILE A 220 -21.51 14.64 -1.89
CA ILE A 220 -20.70 14.31 -0.71
C ILE A 220 -20.27 12.84 -0.81
N PRO A 221 -19.03 12.54 -1.18
CA PRO A 221 -18.56 11.17 -1.24
C PRO A 221 -18.49 10.57 0.17
N THR A 222 -18.92 9.31 0.27
CA THR A 222 -18.93 8.53 1.51
C THR A 222 -18.19 7.20 1.29
N GLY A 223 -18.58 6.12 1.90
CA GLY A 223 -17.94 4.81 1.74
C GLY A 223 -18.26 3.88 2.89
N TYR A 224 -19.43 4.07 3.51
CA TYR A 224 -19.87 3.28 4.66
C TYR A 224 -20.68 2.07 4.20
N SER A 225 -20.32 0.89 4.70
CA SER A 225 -21.04 -0.36 4.44
C SER A 225 -22.13 -0.61 5.48
N GLU A 226 -23.11 -1.43 5.12
CA GLU A 226 -24.20 -1.89 6.01
C GLU A 226 -25.00 -0.74 6.67
N VAL A 227 -25.18 0.38 5.96
CA VAL A 227 -25.90 1.55 6.45
C VAL A 227 -27.38 1.25 6.56
N THR A 228 -27.96 1.51 7.73
CA THR A 228 -29.40 1.38 8.02
C THR A 228 -30.08 2.71 8.24
N THR A 229 -29.36 3.70 8.82
CA THR A 229 -29.89 5.05 9.04
C THR A 229 -28.85 6.11 8.76
N VAL A 230 -29.31 7.25 8.25
CA VAL A 230 -28.52 8.48 8.10
C VAL A 230 -29.26 9.60 8.77
N ARG A 231 -28.62 10.34 9.66
CA ARG A 231 -29.16 11.53 10.32
C ARG A 231 -28.34 12.74 9.91
N LEU A 232 -28.97 13.78 9.45
CA LEU A 232 -28.36 15.07 9.18
C LEU A 232 -28.75 16.06 10.26
N VAL A 233 -27.78 16.76 10.83
CA VAL A 233 -27.96 17.84 11.81
C VAL A 233 -27.53 19.14 11.16
N LEU A 234 -28.43 20.11 11.06
CA LEU A 234 -28.17 21.38 10.40
C LEU A 234 -27.44 22.36 11.33
N ASN A 235 -26.20 22.69 10.97
CA ASN A 235 -25.36 23.61 11.73
C ASN A 235 -24.96 24.83 10.89
N SER A 236 -24.35 25.85 11.52
CA SER A 236 -23.78 27.02 10.86
C SER A 236 -24.72 27.67 9.83
N PRO A 237 -25.78 28.34 10.30
CA PRO A 237 -26.76 28.96 9.40
C PRO A 237 -26.16 30.13 8.63
N ALA A 238 -26.58 30.29 7.37
CA ALA A 238 -26.34 31.48 6.54
C ALA A 238 -27.69 32.09 6.16
N GLY A 239 -27.79 33.41 6.23
CA GLY A 239 -29.00 34.15 5.86
C GLY A 239 -30.16 34.01 6.88
N LEU A 240 -29.91 33.49 8.09
CA LEU A 240 -30.93 33.36 9.12
C LEU A 240 -31.23 34.74 9.73
N THR A 241 -32.44 35.22 9.54
CA THR A 241 -32.96 36.46 10.07
C THR A 241 -34.37 36.23 10.61
N GLN A 242 -34.92 37.25 11.31
CA GLN A 242 -36.28 37.13 11.83
C GLN A 242 -37.31 36.81 10.70
N GLY A 243 -38.11 35.79 10.91
CA GLY A 243 -39.14 35.35 9.94
C GLY A 243 -38.63 34.31 8.92
N ARG A 244 -37.32 34.02 8.89
CA ARG A 244 -36.72 32.96 8.06
C ARG A 244 -36.42 31.71 8.88
N HIS A 245 -36.38 30.57 8.21
CA HIS A 245 -35.99 29.29 8.81
C HIS A 245 -34.96 28.60 7.93
N LEU A 246 -34.30 27.58 8.46
CA LEU A 246 -33.37 26.78 7.66
C LEU A 246 -34.13 25.91 6.67
N ALA A 247 -33.76 25.98 5.42
CA ALA A 247 -34.34 25.19 4.33
C ALA A 247 -33.36 24.14 3.83
N LEU A 248 -33.85 22.92 3.58
CA LEU A 248 -33.14 21.82 2.94
C LEU A 248 -34.05 21.23 1.87
N ALA A 249 -33.71 21.45 0.59
CA ALA A 249 -34.60 21.08 -0.51
C ALA A 249 -34.58 19.58 -0.79
N GLU A 250 -33.42 18.98 -0.99
CA GLU A 250 -33.36 17.58 -1.38
C GLU A 250 -32.14 16.87 -0.86
N VAL A 251 -32.30 15.61 -0.51
CA VAL A 251 -31.23 14.70 -0.10
C VAL A 251 -31.42 13.36 -0.83
N GLU A 252 -30.46 13.01 -1.65
CA GLU A 252 -30.48 11.78 -2.40
C GLU A 252 -29.33 10.85 -1.92
N PHE A 253 -29.63 9.58 -1.77
CA PHE A 253 -28.68 8.58 -1.31
C PHE A 253 -28.36 7.61 -2.43
N PHE A 254 -27.08 7.26 -2.56
CA PHE A 254 -26.63 6.37 -3.62
C PHE A 254 -25.88 5.17 -3.04
N ALA A 255 -26.31 4.00 -3.48
CA ALA A 255 -25.66 2.73 -3.20
C ALA A 255 -24.72 2.34 -4.34
N ARG A 256 -23.76 1.50 -4.02
CA ARG A 256 -23.04 0.76 -5.04
C ARG A 256 -23.97 -0.29 -5.68
N SER A 257 -24.03 -0.30 -7.00
CA SER A 257 -24.67 -1.36 -7.77
C SER A 257 -23.85 -2.66 -7.80
#